data_fe71678f5e0a1268102b6f0e2686c234
#
_entry.id   fe71678f5e0a1268102b6f0e2686c234
#
_cell.length_a   1.000
_cell.length_b   1.000
_cell.length_c   1.000
_cell.angle_alpha   90.00
_cell.angle_beta   90.00
_cell.angle_gamma   90.00
#
_symmetry.space_group_name_H-M   'P 1'
#
loop_
_entity.id
_entity.type
_entity.pdbx_description
1 polymer ?
#
loop_
_entity_poly.entity_id
_entity_poly.type
_entity_poly.pdbx_seq_one_letter_code
_entity_poly.pdbx_strand_id
1 'polypeptide(L)'
;MIIQNAKLRGKEGLWNIIVRDGIFEQITQEQQPAGNEETLDVNGALVLPPFIEPHIHLDTTLTAGEPEWNLSGTLFEGIQRWSERKAFLTHEDVKTRSKTALKWQMAQGIQHVRTHVDVTDPSLTAVKAMLEVKQELAPYIDIQLVAFPQEGIHSYPNGAELLEESLKMGVDVVGGIPHFEFTREYGVDSMRVAFDLAEKYDRLIDIHCDEIDDEQSRFIEVVAKEAYERGLGSRTTASHTTAMGSYNDAYTYKLFRLLKMAELNFVSNPLVNIHLQGRFDTYPKRRGLTRVKELQEAGLNVCFGHDDIFDPWYPLGTGNMMQVLHMGIHASQLLGYDQIVNSIDLITQNSARTLHIEDRYGIEQGKPANFIVLEAENEYEAVRKQAAVLYSFREGRKIAESKPRDTSIILDGSVEKVTFNK
;
A
#
# COMPACT_ATOMS: atom_id res chain seq x y z
N MET A 1 11.85 -25.11 -12.05
CA MET A 1 12.82 -23.97 -12.08
C MET A 1 13.60 -23.95 -10.77
N ILE A 2 14.89 -23.61 -10.83
CA ILE A 2 15.76 -23.50 -9.65
C ILE A 2 16.36 -22.08 -9.61
N ILE A 3 16.18 -21.39 -8.49
CA ILE A 3 16.89 -20.13 -8.19
C ILE A 3 18.07 -20.50 -7.33
N GLN A 4 19.28 -20.16 -7.78
CA GLN A 4 20.54 -20.48 -7.10
C GLN A 4 21.16 -19.26 -6.43
N ASN A 5 21.90 -19.52 -5.35
CA ASN A 5 22.70 -18.52 -4.64
C ASN A 5 21.90 -17.33 -4.13
N ALA A 6 20.64 -17.55 -3.67
CA ALA A 6 19.80 -16.52 -3.08
C ALA A 6 20.20 -16.21 -1.63
N LYS A 7 20.19 -14.94 -1.25
CA LYS A 7 20.13 -14.55 0.16
C LYS A 7 18.69 -14.41 0.59
N LEU A 8 18.36 -15.01 1.72
CA LEU A 8 17.00 -15.01 2.30
C LEU A 8 17.02 -14.32 3.65
N ARG A 9 16.00 -13.52 3.90
CA ARG A 9 15.84 -12.80 5.16
C ARG A 9 15.86 -13.75 6.36
N GLY A 10 16.63 -13.39 7.40
CA GLY A 10 16.75 -14.18 8.63
C GLY A 10 17.48 -15.52 8.48
N LYS A 11 18.09 -15.80 7.32
CA LYS A 11 18.86 -17.02 7.07
C LYS A 11 20.30 -16.72 6.68
N GLU A 12 21.26 -17.38 7.30
CA GLU A 12 22.67 -17.24 6.97
C GLU A 12 23.06 -18.02 5.71
N GLY A 13 24.05 -17.51 4.95
CA GLY A 13 24.61 -18.17 3.78
C GLY A 13 23.77 -17.96 2.52
N LEU A 14 24.03 -18.83 1.53
CA LEU A 14 23.35 -18.85 0.24
C LEU A 14 22.38 -20.03 0.17
N TRP A 15 21.25 -19.81 -0.43
CA TRP A 15 20.14 -20.76 -0.51
C TRP A 15 19.74 -21.01 -1.96
N ASN A 16 19.27 -22.21 -2.23
CA ASN A 16 18.63 -22.59 -3.48
C ASN A 16 17.13 -22.75 -3.25
N ILE A 17 16.34 -22.22 -4.17
CA ILE A 17 14.88 -22.27 -4.13
C ILE A 17 14.40 -23.11 -5.32
N ILE A 18 13.75 -24.21 -5.05
CA ILE A 18 13.20 -25.10 -6.07
C ILE A 18 11.69 -24.84 -6.17
N VAL A 19 11.27 -24.49 -7.39
CA VAL A 19 9.87 -24.20 -7.69
C VAL A 19 9.32 -25.25 -8.65
N ARG A 20 8.21 -25.91 -8.28
CA ARG A 20 7.43 -26.80 -9.13
C ARG A 20 5.94 -26.53 -9.00
N ASP A 21 5.23 -26.64 -10.09
CA ASP A 21 3.77 -26.45 -10.16
C ASP A 21 3.28 -25.14 -9.50
N GLY A 22 4.10 -24.08 -9.61
CA GLY A 22 3.77 -22.77 -9.09
C GLY A 22 3.99 -22.58 -7.58
N ILE A 23 4.55 -23.58 -6.86
CA ILE A 23 4.78 -23.52 -5.41
C ILE A 23 6.26 -23.67 -5.07
N PHE A 24 6.66 -23.20 -3.89
CA PHE A 24 7.97 -23.49 -3.31
C PHE A 24 8.03 -24.97 -2.89
N GLU A 25 8.67 -25.80 -3.69
CA GLU A 25 8.82 -27.23 -3.37
C GLU A 25 9.87 -27.44 -2.29
N GLN A 26 11.02 -26.76 -2.41
CA GLN A 26 12.11 -26.91 -1.45
C GLN A 26 12.94 -25.61 -1.35
N ILE A 27 13.44 -25.33 -0.16
CA ILE A 27 14.37 -24.23 0.13
C ILE A 27 15.54 -24.83 0.91
N THR A 28 16.75 -24.89 0.28
CA THR A 28 17.89 -25.66 0.80
C THR A 28 19.22 -24.97 0.53
N GLN A 29 20.23 -25.29 1.33
CA GLN A 29 21.63 -24.93 1.06
C GLN A 29 22.39 -25.98 0.25
N GLU A 30 21.79 -27.15 0.05
CA GLU A 30 22.43 -28.23 -0.71
C GLU A 30 22.55 -27.81 -2.19
N GLN A 31 23.71 -28.13 -2.78
CA GLN A 31 23.91 -27.92 -4.21
C GLN A 31 22.94 -28.82 -4.99
N GLN A 32 22.22 -28.19 -5.90
CA GLN A 32 21.35 -28.92 -6.80
C GLN A 32 22.14 -29.35 -8.04
N PRO A 33 22.09 -30.62 -8.45
CA PRO A 33 22.77 -31.06 -9.66
C PRO A 33 22.21 -30.31 -10.87
N ALA A 34 23.09 -29.95 -11.79
CA ALA A 34 22.70 -29.38 -13.08
C ALA A 34 21.86 -30.43 -13.85
N GLY A 35 20.57 -30.29 -13.83
CA GLY A 35 19.61 -31.07 -14.58
C GLY A 35 19.11 -30.32 -15.81
N ASN A 36 18.04 -30.83 -16.44
CA ASN A 36 17.36 -30.16 -17.56
C ASN A 36 16.42 -29.01 -17.09
N GLU A 37 16.43 -28.65 -15.81
CA GLU A 37 15.57 -27.61 -15.26
C GLU A 37 16.11 -26.21 -15.56
N GLU A 38 15.21 -25.29 -15.85
CA GLU A 38 15.56 -23.87 -15.97
C GLU A 38 16.18 -23.37 -14.66
N THR A 39 17.35 -22.77 -14.74
CA THR A 39 18.13 -22.33 -13.58
C THR A 39 18.48 -20.85 -13.72
N LEU A 40 18.26 -20.09 -12.66
CA LEU A 40 18.67 -18.68 -12.55
C LEU A 40 19.59 -18.52 -11.34
N ASP A 41 20.85 -18.15 -11.58
CA ASP A 41 21.77 -17.76 -10.54
C ASP A 41 21.58 -16.27 -10.22
N VAL A 42 21.21 -15.96 -8.98
CA VAL A 42 21.01 -14.56 -8.53
C VAL A 42 22.25 -13.97 -7.85
N ASN A 43 23.39 -14.71 -7.84
CA ASN A 43 24.71 -14.22 -7.43
C ASN A 43 24.72 -13.55 -6.03
N GLY A 44 24.02 -14.10 -5.07
CA GLY A 44 23.95 -13.55 -3.71
C GLY A 44 23.00 -12.38 -3.54
N ALA A 45 22.14 -12.12 -4.51
CA ALA A 45 21.10 -11.10 -4.39
C ALA A 45 20.04 -11.50 -3.34
N LEU A 46 19.46 -10.50 -2.69
CA LEU A 46 18.40 -10.66 -1.72
C LEU A 46 17.09 -11.05 -2.44
N VAL A 47 16.50 -12.14 -2.00
CA VAL A 47 15.19 -12.61 -2.46
C VAL A 47 14.17 -12.39 -1.34
N LEU A 48 13.10 -11.69 -1.67
CA LEU A 48 12.00 -11.36 -0.75
C LEU A 48 10.65 -11.83 -1.33
N PRO A 49 9.62 -11.99 -0.48
CA PRO A 49 8.25 -11.99 -0.97
C PRO A 49 7.96 -10.70 -1.75
N PRO A 50 6.98 -10.69 -2.66
CA PRO A 50 6.65 -9.50 -3.44
C PRO A 50 6.27 -8.32 -2.55
N PHE A 51 6.55 -7.10 -2.98
CA PHE A 51 6.00 -5.92 -2.33
C PHE A 51 4.48 -5.90 -2.44
N ILE A 52 3.85 -5.29 -1.46
CA ILE A 52 2.40 -5.10 -1.37
C ILE A 52 2.10 -3.61 -1.35
N GLU A 53 1.14 -3.20 -2.15
CA GLU A 53 0.54 -1.87 -2.10
C GLU A 53 -0.78 -1.95 -1.30
N PRO A 54 -0.79 -1.59 -0.02
CA PRO A 54 -1.98 -1.76 0.81
C PRO A 54 -3.01 -0.64 0.66
N HIS A 55 -2.68 0.46 -0.05
CA HIS A 55 -3.56 1.61 -0.17
C HIS A 55 -3.20 2.48 -1.37
N ILE A 56 -4.03 2.45 -2.41
CA ILE A 56 -3.89 3.27 -3.62
C ILE A 56 -5.26 3.61 -4.21
N HIS A 57 -5.31 4.63 -5.08
CA HIS A 57 -6.48 5.04 -5.86
C HIS A 57 -6.22 4.83 -7.36
N LEU A 58 -6.53 3.64 -7.90
CA LEU A 58 -6.27 3.32 -9.30
C LEU A 58 -7.30 3.94 -10.27
N ASP A 59 -8.46 4.34 -9.79
CA ASP A 59 -9.45 5.04 -10.59
C ASP A 59 -9.09 6.49 -10.86
N THR A 60 -8.34 7.13 -9.96
CA THR A 60 -7.84 8.52 -10.11
C THR A 60 -6.48 8.60 -10.79
N THR A 61 -5.70 7.52 -10.75
CA THR A 61 -4.31 7.50 -11.24
C THR A 61 -4.16 8.05 -12.66
N LEU A 62 -3.04 8.71 -12.93
CA LEU A 62 -2.66 9.29 -14.22
C LEU A 62 -3.61 10.40 -14.72
N THR A 63 -4.23 11.15 -13.80
CA THR A 63 -5.12 12.28 -14.13
C THR A 63 -4.59 13.62 -13.63
N ALA A 64 -3.36 13.72 -13.17
CA ALA A 64 -2.74 15.00 -12.78
C ALA A 64 -2.78 16.00 -13.95
N GLY A 65 -3.33 17.19 -13.70
CA GLY A 65 -3.53 18.23 -14.73
C GLY A 65 -4.80 18.09 -15.56
N GLU A 66 -5.69 17.17 -15.23
CA GLU A 66 -6.96 16.94 -15.93
C GLU A 66 -8.17 17.21 -15.01
N PRO A 67 -9.10 18.15 -15.35
CA PRO A 67 -8.99 19.12 -16.44
C PRO A 67 -7.97 20.23 -16.19
N GLU A 68 -7.55 20.42 -14.94
CA GLU A 68 -6.57 21.43 -14.49
C GLU A 68 -5.70 20.89 -13.35
N TRP A 69 -4.55 21.52 -13.13
CA TRP A 69 -3.65 21.16 -12.05
C TRP A 69 -4.20 21.60 -10.67
N ASN A 70 -3.89 20.84 -9.65
CA ASN A 70 -3.97 21.30 -8.26
C ASN A 70 -2.83 22.29 -8.00
N LEU A 71 -3.14 23.58 -7.97
CA LEU A 71 -2.14 24.66 -7.83
C LEU A 71 -1.78 24.97 -6.38
N SER A 72 -2.71 24.78 -5.45
CA SER A 72 -2.47 25.03 -4.02
C SER A 72 -1.73 23.87 -3.35
N GLY A 73 -1.79 22.66 -3.93
CA GLY A 73 -1.29 21.43 -3.33
C GLY A 73 -2.07 21.01 -2.08
N THR A 74 -3.33 21.45 -1.94
CA THR A 74 -4.18 21.08 -0.81
C THR A 74 -5.02 19.84 -1.11
N LEU A 75 -5.39 19.09 -0.07
CA LEU A 75 -6.35 17.99 -0.15
C LEU A 75 -7.67 18.47 -0.79
N PHE A 76 -8.18 19.63 -0.36
CA PHE A 76 -9.48 20.15 -0.79
C PHE A 76 -9.51 20.52 -2.28
N GLU A 77 -8.45 21.12 -2.81
CA GLU A 77 -8.36 21.37 -4.26
C GLU A 77 -8.23 20.05 -5.04
N GLY A 78 -7.51 19.06 -4.51
CA GLY A 78 -7.43 17.72 -5.08
C GLY A 78 -8.84 17.11 -5.24
N ILE A 79 -9.65 17.13 -4.19
CA ILE A 79 -11.06 16.66 -4.24
C ILE A 79 -11.87 17.43 -5.28
N GLN A 80 -11.71 18.75 -5.36
CA GLN A 80 -12.40 19.56 -6.37
C GLN A 80 -11.98 19.15 -7.79
N ARG A 81 -10.69 19.02 -8.07
CA ARG A 81 -10.18 18.61 -9.40
C ARG A 81 -10.68 17.22 -9.78
N TRP A 82 -10.72 16.29 -8.83
CA TRP A 82 -11.30 14.99 -9.06
C TRP A 82 -12.80 15.04 -9.37
N SER A 83 -13.57 15.81 -8.61
CA SER A 83 -15.00 15.99 -8.86
C SER A 83 -15.27 16.55 -10.27
N GLU A 84 -14.45 17.49 -10.74
CA GLU A 84 -14.50 18.01 -12.11
C GLU A 84 -14.13 16.94 -13.16
N ARG A 85 -13.07 16.16 -12.91
CA ARG A 85 -12.60 15.09 -13.82
C ARG A 85 -13.57 13.92 -13.88
N LYS A 86 -14.19 13.58 -12.76
CA LYS A 86 -15.14 12.47 -12.63
C LYS A 86 -16.34 12.60 -13.58
N ALA A 87 -16.75 13.82 -13.91
CA ALA A 87 -17.83 14.07 -14.88
C ALA A 87 -17.53 13.54 -16.31
N PHE A 88 -16.26 13.27 -16.62
CA PHE A 88 -15.80 12.78 -17.92
C PHE A 88 -15.32 11.32 -17.89
N LEU A 89 -15.51 10.62 -16.79
CA LEU A 89 -15.09 9.22 -16.68
C LEU A 89 -15.84 8.35 -17.68
N THR A 90 -15.07 7.50 -18.35
CA THR A 90 -15.60 6.39 -19.11
C THR A 90 -14.98 5.08 -18.61
N HIS A 91 -15.67 4.00 -18.83
CA HIS A 91 -15.19 2.67 -18.48
C HIS A 91 -13.79 2.36 -19.07
N GLU A 92 -13.59 2.67 -20.35
CA GLU A 92 -12.30 2.45 -21.05
C GLU A 92 -11.18 3.37 -20.54
N ASP A 93 -11.50 4.61 -20.18
CA ASP A 93 -10.55 5.55 -19.56
C ASP A 93 -9.99 4.98 -18.25
N VAL A 94 -10.85 4.56 -17.33
CA VAL A 94 -10.44 3.95 -16.06
C VAL A 94 -9.60 2.69 -16.29
N LYS A 95 -10.06 1.78 -17.17
CA LYS A 95 -9.31 0.55 -17.48
C LYS A 95 -7.91 0.82 -18.01
N THR A 96 -7.77 1.75 -18.94
CA THR A 96 -6.49 2.07 -19.58
C THR A 96 -5.51 2.65 -18.59
N ARG A 97 -5.92 3.62 -17.78
CA ARG A 97 -5.07 4.26 -16.78
C ARG A 97 -4.68 3.29 -15.65
N SER A 98 -5.64 2.58 -15.09
CA SER A 98 -5.40 1.60 -14.02
C SER A 98 -4.47 0.48 -14.47
N LYS A 99 -4.65 -0.08 -15.67
CA LYS A 99 -3.74 -1.09 -16.22
C LYS A 99 -2.32 -0.55 -16.44
N THR A 100 -2.19 0.72 -16.83
CA THR A 100 -0.88 1.36 -16.99
C THR A 100 -0.17 1.48 -15.65
N ALA A 101 -0.84 1.99 -14.61
CA ALA A 101 -0.28 2.10 -13.27
C ALA A 101 0.04 0.72 -12.67
N LEU A 102 -0.83 -0.28 -12.85
CA LEU A 102 -0.59 -1.66 -12.41
C LEU A 102 0.65 -2.28 -13.08
N LYS A 103 0.89 -2.00 -14.36
CA LYS A 103 2.14 -2.43 -15.04
C LYS A 103 3.38 -1.78 -14.43
N TRP A 104 3.31 -0.49 -14.06
CA TRP A 104 4.40 0.17 -13.35
C TRP A 104 4.65 -0.49 -11.99
N GLN A 105 3.59 -0.77 -11.23
CA GLN A 105 3.67 -1.45 -9.94
C GLN A 105 4.26 -2.86 -10.06
N MET A 106 3.80 -3.66 -11.04
CA MET A 106 4.38 -5.00 -11.30
C MET A 106 5.87 -4.93 -11.65
N ALA A 107 6.29 -3.94 -12.45
CA ALA A 107 7.70 -3.72 -12.76
C ALA A 107 8.54 -3.32 -11.53
N GLN A 108 7.90 -2.73 -10.50
CA GLN A 108 8.49 -2.41 -9.20
C GLN A 108 8.35 -3.55 -8.17
N GLY A 109 7.91 -4.75 -8.58
CA GLY A 109 7.85 -5.93 -7.73
C GLY A 109 6.59 -6.07 -6.86
N ILE A 110 5.57 -5.26 -7.12
CA ILE A 110 4.27 -5.36 -6.43
C ILE A 110 3.43 -6.44 -7.10
N GLN A 111 2.85 -7.36 -6.29
CA GLN A 111 1.97 -8.42 -6.78
C GLN A 111 0.63 -8.50 -6.02
N HIS A 112 0.44 -7.65 -5.02
CA HIS A 112 -0.82 -7.55 -4.27
C HIS A 112 -1.13 -6.07 -4.06
N VAL A 113 -2.33 -5.66 -4.40
CA VAL A 113 -2.79 -4.26 -4.34
C VAL A 113 -4.15 -4.19 -3.68
N ARG A 114 -4.33 -3.25 -2.75
CA ARG A 114 -5.64 -2.79 -2.30
C ARG A 114 -5.88 -1.40 -2.86
N THR A 115 -6.93 -1.24 -3.67
CA THR A 115 -7.26 0.05 -4.28
C THR A 115 -8.64 0.53 -3.85
N HIS A 116 -8.70 1.79 -3.47
CA HIS A 116 -9.94 2.51 -3.20
C HIS A 116 -10.54 2.95 -4.53
N VAL A 117 -11.84 2.73 -4.71
CA VAL A 117 -12.57 3.06 -5.93
C VAL A 117 -13.77 3.92 -5.55
N ASP A 118 -13.82 5.13 -6.07
CA ASP A 118 -14.86 6.10 -5.77
C ASP A 118 -16.25 5.58 -6.19
N VAL A 119 -17.14 5.46 -5.21
CA VAL A 119 -18.55 5.06 -5.42
C VAL A 119 -19.51 6.23 -5.47
N THR A 120 -19.02 7.47 -5.30
CA THR A 120 -19.83 8.69 -5.42
C THR A 120 -20.02 9.08 -6.90
N ASP A 121 -20.45 8.10 -7.68
CA ASP A 121 -20.88 8.17 -9.08
C ASP A 121 -22.12 7.27 -9.24
N PRO A 122 -23.32 7.83 -9.56
CA PRO A 122 -24.53 7.04 -9.71
C PRO A 122 -24.44 5.90 -10.71
N SER A 123 -23.52 6.01 -11.68
CA SER A 123 -23.28 4.97 -12.69
C SER A 123 -22.35 3.86 -12.23
N LEU A 124 -21.60 4.06 -11.11
CA LEU A 124 -20.55 3.17 -10.62
C LEU A 124 -19.56 2.79 -11.74
N THR A 125 -19.19 3.76 -12.57
CA THR A 125 -18.36 3.56 -13.76
C THR A 125 -16.99 3.00 -13.40
N ALA A 126 -16.33 3.60 -12.40
CA ALA A 126 -15.02 3.17 -11.93
C ALA A 126 -15.09 1.75 -11.32
N VAL A 127 -16.11 1.45 -10.51
CA VAL A 127 -16.29 0.12 -9.90
C VAL A 127 -16.41 -0.97 -10.97
N LYS A 128 -17.26 -0.75 -11.97
CA LYS A 128 -17.44 -1.70 -13.10
C LYS A 128 -16.13 -1.94 -13.83
N ALA A 129 -15.41 -0.88 -14.16
CA ALA A 129 -14.13 -0.96 -14.84
C ALA A 129 -13.08 -1.71 -14.02
N MET A 130 -12.97 -1.43 -12.73
CA MET A 130 -11.99 -2.05 -11.85
C MET A 130 -12.29 -3.52 -11.55
N LEU A 131 -13.56 -3.93 -11.50
CA LEU A 131 -13.93 -5.35 -11.41
C LEU A 131 -13.45 -6.14 -12.64
N GLU A 132 -13.54 -5.56 -13.84
CA GLU A 132 -12.99 -6.18 -15.05
C GLU A 132 -11.46 -6.20 -15.03
N VAL A 133 -10.80 -5.10 -14.65
CA VAL A 133 -9.33 -5.04 -14.52
C VAL A 133 -8.82 -6.11 -13.55
N LYS A 134 -9.50 -6.29 -12.42
CA LYS A 134 -9.19 -7.32 -11.43
C LYS A 134 -9.22 -8.72 -12.05
N GLN A 135 -10.23 -9.04 -12.85
CA GLN A 135 -10.35 -10.34 -13.52
C GLN A 135 -9.27 -10.52 -14.61
N GLU A 136 -9.05 -9.51 -15.45
CA GLU A 136 -8.09 -9.58 -16.54
C GLU A 136 -6.64 -9.73 -16.07
N LEU A 137 -6.29 -9.12 -14.94
CA LEU A 137 -4.93 -9.13 -14.41
C LEU A 137 -4.69 -10.17 -13.31
N ALA A 138 -5.69 -10.96 -12.91
CA ALA A 138 -5.58 -12.00 -11.87
C ALA A 138 -4.38 -12.96 -12.04
N PRO A 139 -3.95 -13.35 -13.28
CA PRO A 139 -2.76 -14.18 -13.47
C PRO A 139 -1.43 -13.50 -13.08
N TYR A 140 -1.42 -12.19 -12.91
CA TYR A 140 -0.21 -11.39 -12.71
C TYR A 140 -0.16 -10.66 -11.37
N ILE A 141 -1.32 -10.21 -10.87
CA ILE A 141 -1.43 -9.39 -9.67
C ILE A 141 -2.78 -9.62 -9.00
N ASP A 142 -2.79 -9.72 -7.66
CA ASP A 142 -4.03 -9.78 -6.89
C ASP A 142 -4.49 -8.37 -6.57
N ILE A 143 -5.78 -8.09 -6.77
CA ILE A 143 -6.37 -6.78 -6.52
C ILE A 143 -7.55 -6.95 -5.55
N GLN A 144 -7.50 -6.26 -4.41
CA GLN A 144 -8.64 -6.04 -3.53
C GLN A 144 -9.23 -4.66 -3.83
N LEU A 145 -10.54 -4.61 -4.06
CA LEU A 145 -11.27 -3.37 -4.30
C LEU A 145 -11.94 -2.90 -3.02
N VAL A 146 -11.77 -1.63 -2.68
CA VAL A 146 -12.49 -0.94 -1.58
C VAL A 146 -13.57 -0.08 -2.21
N ALA A 147 -14.82 -0.27 -1.81
CA ALA A 147 -15.89 0.66 -2.15
C ALA A 147 -15.70 1.95 -1.34
N PHE A 148 -15.21 3.01 -1.95
CA PHE A 148 -14.79 4.22 -1.29
C PHE A 148 -15.75 5.39 -1.57
N PRO A 149 -16.50 5.87 -0.57
CA PRO A 149 -17.41 6.99 -0.73
C PRO A 149 -16.66 8.33 -0.61
N GLN A 150 -15.94 8.75 -1.64
CA GLN A 150 -15.06 9.93 -1.66
C GLN A 150 -15.74 11.21 -1.15
N GLU A 151 -17.04 11.40 -1.42
CA GLU A 151 -17.78 12.59 -1.00
C GLU A 151 -18.68 12.33 0.21
N GLY A 152 -18.45 11.22 0.92
CA GLY A 152 -19.20 10.82 2.12
C GLY A 152 -20.34 9.83 1.83
N ILE A 153 -20.79 9.16 2.89
CA ILE A 153 -21.94 8.23 2.86
C ILE A 153 -23.25 9.01 3.03
N HIS A 154 -23.29 9.94 3.96
CA HIS A 154 -24.47 10.79 4.27
C HIS A 154 -24.41 12.13 3.56
N SER A 155 -23.22 12.64 3.26
CA SER A 155 -23.03 13.93 2.61
C SER A 155 -23.23 13.86 1.09
N TYR A 156 -23.17 12.66 0.50
CA TYR A 156 -23.45 12.43 -0.91
C TYR A 156 -24.85 11.83 -1.12
N PRO A 157 -25.65 12.30 -2.12
CA PRO A 157 -26.96 11.74 -2.41
C PRO A 157 -26.93 10.24 -2.70
N ASN A 158 -27.69 9.44 -1.99
CA ASN A 158 -27.74 7.97 -2.09
C ASN A 158 -26.38 7.29 -1.84
N GLY A 159 -25.51 7.90 -1.03
CA GLY A 159 -24.15 7.35 -0.79
C GLY A 159 -24.18 5.97 -0.15
N ALA A 160 -25.07 5.73 0.81
CA ALA A 160 -25.23 4.43 1.45
C ALA A 160 -25.71 3.33 0.47
N GLU A 161 -26.66 3.67 -0.41
CA GLU A 161 -27.18 2.77 -1.43
C GLU A 161 -26.12 2.43 -2.48
N LEU A 162 -25.34 3.41 -2.92
CA LEU A 162 -24.23 3.21 -3.88
C LEU A 162 -23.11 2.35 -3.28
N LEU A 163 -22.78 2.58 -2.01
CA LEU A 163 -21.85 1.76 -1.27
C LEU A 163 -22.32 0.30 -1.20
N GLU A 164 -23.57 0.08 -0.83
CA GLU A 164 -24.15 -1.26 -0.77
C GLU A 164 -24.23 -1.93 -2.14
N GLU A 165 -24.58 -1.21 -3.19
CA GLU A 165 -24.64 -1.75 -4.55
C GLU A 165 -23.27 -2.23 -5.04
N SER A 166 -22.22 -1.47 -4.73
CA SER A 166 -20.85 -1.88 -5.05
C SER A 166 -20.46 -3.20 -4.39
N LEU A 167 -20.87 -3.42 -3.14
CA LEU A 167 -20.63 -4.69 -2.44
C LEU A 167 -21.39 -5.86 -3.08
N LYS A 168 -22.63 -5.64 -3.53
CA LYS A 168 -23.42 -6.64 -4.28
C LYS A 168 -22.76 -7.00 -5.62
N MET A 169 -22.06 -6.06 -6.24
CA MET A 169 -21.30 -6.30 -7.48
C MET A 169 -20.03 -7.12 -7.24
N GLY A 170 -19.58 -7.31 -5.99
CA GLY A 170 -18.44 -8.14 -5.65
C GLY A 170 -17.19 -7.38 -5.21
N VAL A 171 -17.31 -6.11 -4.81
CA VAL A 171 -16.22 -5.36 -4.17
C VAL A 171 -15.86 -6.01 -2.83
N ASP A 172 -14.56 -6.06 -2.50
CA ASP A 172 -14.01 -6.90 -1.42
C ASP A 172 -14.04 -6.24 -0.05
N VAL A 173 -14.00 -4.91 0.02
CA VAL A 173 -13.74 -4.14 1.25
C VAL A 173 -14.72 -2.96 1.32
N VAL A 174 -15.22 -2.68 2.52
CA VAL A 174 -16.05 -1.49 2.77
C VAL A 174 -15.16 -0.32 3.15
N GLY A 175 -15.30 0.79 2.45
CA GLY A 175 -14.62 2.05 2.72
C GLY A 175 -15.46 3.05 3.52
N GLY A 176 -14.85 4.17 3.87
CA GLY A 176 -15.48 5.31 4.52
C GLY A 176 -14.52 6.48 4.67
N ILE A 177 -15.07 7.69 4.87
CA ILE A 177 -14.31 8.94 5.06
C ILE A 177 -15.02 9.84 6.07
N PRO A 178 -15.07 9.45 7.37
CA PRO A 178 -15.94 10.12 8.34
C PRO A 178 -15.57 11.58 8.62
N HIS A 179 -14.29 11.95 8.46
CA HIS A 179 -13.82 13.32 8.69
C HIS A 179 -14.21 14.30 7.57
N PHE A 180 -14.66 13.79 6.43
CA PHE A 180 -15.12 14.60 5.29
C PHE A 180 -16.65 14.75 5.27
N GLU A 181 -17.39 14.02 6.08
CA GLU A 181 -18.83 14.20 6.22
C GLU A 181 -19.17 15.62 6.71
N PHE A 182 -20.34 16.15 6.34
CA PHE A 182 -20.72 17.54 6.64
C PHE A 182 -20.74 17.87 8.13
N THR A 183 -21.05 16.90 8.98
CA THR A 183 -21.05 17.06 10.45
C THR A 183 -20.37 15.88 11.13
N ARG A 184 -19.97 16.10 12.38
CA ARG A 184 -19.44 15.05 13.23
C ARG A 184 -20.44 13.90 13.41
N GLU A 185 -21.72 14.23 13.56
CA GLU A 185 -22.80 13.25 13.71
C GLU A 185 -22.91 12.37 12.46
N TYR A 186 -22.85 12.96 11.26
CA TYR A 186 -22.82 12.23 10.00
C TYR A 186 -21.61 11.31 9.92
N GLY A 187 -20.42 11.80 10.34
CA GLY A 187 -19.21 10.97 10.38
C GLY A 187 -19.33 9.77 11.32
N VAL A 188 -19.97 9.94 12.49
CA VAL A 188 -20.23 8.84 13.42
C VAL A 188 -21.23 7.85 12.83
N ASP A 189 -22.31 8.33 12.23
CA ASP A 189 -23.35 7.47 11.67
C ASP A 189 -22.87 6.78 10.38
N SER A 190 -22.02 7.43 9.57
CA SER A 190 -21.42 6.80 8.40
C SER A 190 -20.55 5.59 8.77
N MET A 191 -19.85 5.64 9.91
CA MET A 191 -19.09 4.48 10.40
C MET A 191 -20.01 3.33 10.80
N ARG A 192 -21.15 3.59 11.43
CA ARG A 192 -22.13 2.54 11.72
C ARG A 192 -22.65 1.86 10.46
N VAL A 193 -22.99 2.65 9.44
CA VAL A 193 -23.40 2.12 8.12
C VAL A 193 -22.30 1.24 7.51
N ALA A 194 -21.03 1.70 7.52
CA ALA A 194 -19.93 0.94 6.98
C ALA A 194 -19.72 -0.42 7.70
N PHE A 195 -19.77 -0.42 9.03
CA PHE A 195 -19.64 -1.65 9.82
C PHE A 195 -20.86 -2.58 9.66
N ASP A 196 -22.08 -2.07 9.60
CA ASP A 196 -23.29 -2.86 9.33
C ASP A 196 -23.21 -3.56 7.96
N LEU A 197 -22.74 -2.85 6.93
CA LEU A 197 -22.54 -3.43 5.61
C LEU A 197 -21.43 -4.47 5.59
N ALA A 198 -20.32 -4.24 6.32
CA ALA A 198 -19.22 -5.19 6.42
C ALA A 198 -19.67 -6.51 7.08
N GLU A 199 -20.48 -6.45 8.15
CA GLU A 199 -21.07 -7.65 8.76
C GLU A 199 -22.06 -8.33 7.79
N LYS A 200 -22.95 -7.56 7.16
CA LYS A 200 -23.98 -8.08 6.25
C LYS A 200 -23.42 -8.84 5.07
N TYR A 201 -22.30 -8.36 4.50
CA TYR A 201 -21.68 -8.92 3.29
C TYR A 201 -20.40 -9.71 3.58
N ASP A 202 -20.04 -9.88 4.85
CA ASP A 202 -18.79 -10.54 5.29
C ASP A 202 -17.54 -9.97 4.61
N ARG A 203 -17.35 -8.63 4.73
CA ARG A 203 -16.27 -7.88 4.08
C ARG A 203 -15.24 -7.37 5.08
N LEU A 204 -14.03 -7.09 4.60
CA LEU A 204 -13.04 -6.29 5.30
C LEU A 204 -13.47 -4.83 5.31
N ILE A 205 -12.81 -4.03 6.16
CA ILE A 205 -13.10 -2.60 6.33
C ILE A 205 -11.79 -1.82 6.16
N ASP A 206 -11.81 -0.72 5.38
CA ASP A 206 -10.68 0.20 5.25
C ASP A 206 -11.16 1.65 5.20
N ILE A 207 -10.89 2.38 6.26
CA ILE A 207 -11.42 3.73 6.48
C ILE A 207 -10.32 4.77 6.27
N HIS A 208 -10.54 5.75 5.38
CA HIS A 208 -9.80 7.01 5.40
C HIS A 208 -10.14 7.72 6.69
N CYS A 209 -9.32 7.53 7.71
CA CYS A 209 -9.64 7.93 9.07
C CYS A 209 -8.81 9.15 9.49
N ASP A 210 -9.49 10.25 9.83
CA ASP A 210 -8.84 11.44 10.38
C ASP A 210 -7.66 11.96 9.51
N GLU A 211 -7.83 11.97 8.18
CA GLU A 211 -6.88 12.51 7.23
C GLU A 211 -7.06 14.03 7.11
N ILE A 212 -6.76 14.72 8.17
CA ILE A 212 -6.93 16.17 8.27
C ILE A 212 -5.98 16.77 9.30
N ASP A 213 -5.66 18.06 9.14
CA ASP A 213 -4.83 18.84 10.08
C ASP A 213 -5.62 19.36 11.31
N ASP A 214 -6.67 18.68 11.71
CA ASP A 214 -7.49 19.01 12.88
C ASP A 214 -7.31 17.99 14.01
N GLU A 215 -6.72 18.41 15.13
CA GLU A 215 -6.56 17.59 16.33
C GLU A 215 -7.90 17.22 17.01
N GLN A 216 -9.00 17.85 16.63
CA GLN A 216 -10.35 17.50 17.10
C GLN A 216 -10.99 16.41 16.25
N SER A 217 -10.46 16.09 15.06
CA SER A 217 -10.86 14.93 14.30
C SER A 217 -10.42 13.67 15.03
N ARG A 218 -11.37 12.91 15.55
CA ARG A 218 -11.16 11.75 16.43
C ARG A 218 -12.09 10.59 16.07
N PHE A 219 -12.35 10.41 14.78
CA PHE A 219 -13.17 9.29 14.32
C PHE A 219 -12.49 7.94 14.52
N ILE A 220 -11.16 7.93 14.72
CA ILE A 220 -10.45 6.73 15.14
C ILE A 220 -11.00 6.10 16.43
N GLU A 221 -11.57 6.90 17.37
CA GLU A 221 -12.27 6.35 18.54
C GLU A 221 -13.52 5.59 18.14
N VAL A 222 -14.27 6.11 17.15
CA VAL A 222 -15.52 5.50 16.67
C VAL A 222 -15.21 4.21 15.93
N VAL A 223 -14.23 4.26 15.00
CA VAL A 223 -13.76 3.08 14.26
C VAL A 223 -13.29 1.98 15.23
N ALA A 224 -12.46 2.33 16.20
CA ALA A 224 -11.95 1.37 17.18
C ALA A 224 -13.06 0.81 18.08
N LYS A 225 -14.03 1.63 18.48
CA LYS A 225 -15.19 1.18 19.25
C LYS A 225 -16.06 0.18 18.46
N GLU A 226 -16.48 0.56 17.25
CA GLU A 226 -17.29 -0.32 16.40
C GLU A 226 -16.58 -1.64 16.11
N ALA A 227 -15.27 -1.59 15.79
CA ALA A 227 -14.44 -2.77 15.55
C ALA A 227 -14.36 -3.69 16.78
N TYR A 228 -14.15 -3.10 17.97
CA TYR A 228 -14.03 -3.84 19.22
C TYR A 228 -15.36 -4.49 19.63
N GLU A 229 -16.45 -3.74 19.63
CA GLU A 229 -17.77 -4.22 20.07
C GLU A 229 -18.33 -5.32 19.14
N ARG A 230 -17.97 -5.30 17.85
CA ARG A 230 -18.41 -6.27 16.83
C ARG A 230 -17.43 -7.43 16.62
N GLY A 231 -16.24 -7.38 17.25
CA GLY A 231 -15.20 -8.39 17.03
C GLY A 231 -14.59 -8.35 15.62
N LEU A 232 -14.57 -7.17 14.97
CA LEU A 232 -14.05 -6.97 13.62
C LEU A 232 -12.66 -6.31 13.56
N GLY A 233 -11.95 -6.23 14.68
CA GLY A 233 -10.73 -5.47 14.79
C GLY A 233 -9.65 -5.85 13.78
N SER A 234 -9.25 -7.13 13.75
CA SER A 234 -8.24 -7.62 12.80
C SER A 234 -8.67 -7.43 11.32
N ARG A 235 -9.98 -7.31 11.06
CA ARG A 235 -10.57 -7.08 9.73
C ARG A 235 -10.70 -5.61 9.36
N THR A 236 -10.35 -4.71 10.29
CA THR A 236 -10.50 -3.26 10.14
C THR A 236 -9.15 -2.58 9.99
N THR A 237 -9.04 -1.74 8.97
CA THR A 237 -7.89 -0.89 8.69
C THR A 237 -8.30 0.57 8.89
N ALA A 238 -7.48 1.33 9.61
CA ALA A 238 -7.54 2.78 9.69
C ALA A 238 -6.39 3.37 8.86
N SER A 239 -6.72 3.91 7.71
CA SER A 239 -5.77 4.51 6.80
C SER A 239 -5.54 5.98 7.13
N HIS A 240 -4.32 6.50 6.87
CA HIS A 240 -3.84 7.86 7.15
C HIS A 240 -3.69 8.19 8.62
N THR A 241 -4.78 8.41 9.33
CA THR A 241 -4.84 8.84 10.73
C THR A 241 -3.90 10.01 11.06
N THR A 242 -3.76 10.97 10.13
CA THR A 242 -2.78 12.07 10.22
C THR A 242 -3.05 13.02 11.39
N ALA A 243 -4.31 13.23 11.75
CA ALA A 243 -4.69 14.02 12.93
C ALA A 243 -4.06 13.48 14.23
N MET A 244 -3.81 12.15 14.32
CA MET A 244 -3.16 11.53 15.47
C MET A 244 -1.74 12.08 15.71
N GLY A 245 -1.05 12.52 14.68
CA GLY A 245 0.25 13.20 14.78
C GLY A 245 0.20 14.50 15.57
N SER A 246 -0.99 15.09 15.75
CA SER A 246 -1.23 16.33 16.49
C SER A 246 -1.96 16.13 17.83
N TYR A 247 -2.36 14.92 18.19
CA TYR A 247 -3.01 14.65 19.46
C TYR A 247 -2.04 14.86 20.63
N ASN A 248 -2.55 15.40 21.74
CA ASN A 248 -1.74 15.48 22.95
C ASN A 248 -1.49 14.10 23.57
N ASP A 249 -0.40 13.96 24.33
CA ASP A 249 0.07 12.67 24.83
C ASP A 249 -0.89 12.03 25.83
N ALA A 250 -1.61 12.83 26.64
CA ALA A 250 -2.56 12.26 27.61
C ALA A 250 -3.74 11.59 26.90
N TYR A 251 -4.25 12.21 25.83
CA TYR A 251 -5.29 11.62 25.00
C TYR A 251 -4.77 10.39 24.25
N THR A 252 -3.60 10.47 23.64
CA THR A 252 -2.98 9.37 22.92
C THR A 252 -2.75 8.15 23.81
N TYR A 253 -2.27 8.35 25.04
CA TYR A 253 -2.11 7.27 26.02
C TYR A 253 -3.41 6.52 26.28
N LYS A 254 -4.51 7.25 26.49
CA LYS A 254 -5.86 6.65 26.66
C LYS A 254 -6.30 5.93 25.38
N LEU A 255 -6.14 6.57 24.22
CA LEU A 255 -6.58 6.05 22.93
C LEU A 255 -5.89 4.72 22.61
N PHE A 256 -4.58 4.62 22.80
CA PHE A 256 -3.81 3.40 22.49
C PHE A 256 -4.28 2.17 23.25
N ARG A 257 -4.86 2.35 24.45
CA ARG A 257 -5.50 1.24 25.15
C ARG A 257 -6.67 0.67 24.36
N LEU A 258 -7.52 1.54 23.80
CA LEU A 258 -8.66 1.12 22.95
C LEU A 258 -8.17 0.49 21.65
N LEU A 259 -7.19 1.11 20.98
CA LEU A 259 -6.62 0.59 19.74
C LEU A 259 -6.07 -0.83 19.88
N LYS A 260 -5.36 -1.09 21.00
CA LYS A 260 -4.86 -2.44 21.33
C LYS A 260 -5.98 -3.45 21.56
N MET A 261 -7.03 -3.04 22.27
CA MET A 261 -8.19 -3.90 22.53
C MET A 261 -8.97 -4.21 21.25
N ALA A 262 -8.98 -3.26 20.32
CA ALA A 262 -9.64 -3.39 19.02
C ALA A 262 -8.79 -4.12 17.96
N GLU A 263 -7.48 -4.27 18.16
CA GLU A 263 -6.55 -4.96 17.24
C GLU A 263 -6.58 -4.41 15.80
N LEU A 264 -6.70 -3.09 15.64
CA LEU A 264 -6.78 -2.45 14.33
C LEU A 264 -5.47 -2.56 13.54
N ASN A 265 -5.59 -2.60 12.21
CA ASN A 265 -4.49 -2.37 11.29
C ASN A 265 -4.40 -0.89 10.91
N PHE A 266 -3.20 -0.40 10.63
CA PHE A 266 -2.94 0.98 10.21
C PHE A 266 -2.18 1.02 8.89
N VAL A 267 -2.62 1.88 7.97
CA VAL A 267 -1.85 2.24 6.77
C VAL A 267 -1.47 3.71 6.85
N SER A 268 -0.19 4.00 6.76
CA SER A 268 0.31 5.37 6.62
C SER A 268 0.83 5.56 5.19
N ASN A 269 0.52 6.69 4.57
CA ASN A 269 0.86 7.01 3.19
C ASN A 269 1.87 8.18 3.13
N PRO A 270 3.15 7.92 3.43
CA PRO A 270 4.11 8.99 3.74
C PRO A 270 4.33 9.98 2.61
N LEU A 271 4.31 9.57 1.34
CA LEU A 271 4.53 10.46 0.21
C LEU A 271 3.42 11.50 0.08
N VAL A 272 2.19 11.06 0.22
CA VAL A 272 0.99 11.90 0.08
C VAL A 272 0.75 12.70 1.34
N ASN A 273 0.78 12.06 2.51
CA ASN A 273 0.45 12.74 3.76
C ASN A 273 1.39 13.90 4.09
N ILE A 274 2.73 13.76 3.93
CA ILE A 274 3.65 14.89 4.17
C ILE A 274 3.53 15.99 3.12
N HIS A 275 2.97 15.69 1.94
CA HIS A 275 2.69 16.67 0.91
C HIS A 275 1.39 17.44 1.19
N LEU A 276 0.31 16.74 1.53
CA LEU A 276 -1.01 17.34 1.73
C LEU A 276 -1.17 18.00 3.10
N GLN A 277 -0.57 17.45 4.16
CA GLN A 277 -0.73 17.96 5.52
C GLN A 277 0.22 19.13 5.84
N GLY A 278 -0.09 19.90 6.88
CA GLY A 278 0.68 21.08 7.30
C GLY A 278 0.55 22.28 6.35
N ARG A 279 -0.40 22.29 5.43
CA ARG A 279 -0.57 23.40 4.47
C ARG A 279 -1.01 24.70 5.13
N PHE A 280 -1.81 24.61 6.17
CA PHE A 280 -2.31 25.75 6.93
C PHE A 280 -1.44 26.09 8.16
N ASP A 281 -0.41 25.28 8.45
CA ASP A 281 0.50 25.55 9.55
C ASP A 281 1.42 26.74 9.26
N THR A 282 1.72 27.50 10.30
CA THR A 282 2.89 28.38 10.36
C THR A 282 4.13 27.55 10.71
N TYR A 283 5.25 28.15 11.12
CA TYR A 283 6.41 27.41 11.59
C TYR A 283 6.38 27.24 13.12
N PRO A 284 6.76 26.06 13.67
CA PRO A 284 7.18 24.85 12.95
C PRO A 284 6.00 24.12 12.30
N LYS A 285 6.18 23.59 11.08
CA LYS A 285 5.18 22.77 10.42
C LYS A 285 5.16 21.36 10.99
N ARG A 286 3.97 20.75 11.10
CA ARG A 286 3.82 19.33 11.44
C ARG A 286 4.42 18.44 10.36
N ARG A 287 4.79 17.20 10.70
CA ARG A 287 5.29 16.21 9.73
C ARG A 287 4.21 15.62 8.82
N GLY A 288 2.95 15.76 9.21
CA GLY A 288 1.80 15.30 8.43
C GLY A 288 1.55 13.79 8.45
N LEU A 289 2.21 13.03 9.33
CA LEU A 289 2.01 11.58 9.48
C LEU A 289 1.35 11.24 10.82
N THR A 290 0.73 10.06 10.83
CA THR A 290 0.32 9.39 12.07
C THR A 290 1.54 9.01 12.95
N ARG A 291 1.29 8.55 14.16
CA ARG A 291 2.32 8.13 15.14
C ARG A 291 2.86 6.71 14.85
N VAL A 292 3.45 6.52 13.67
CA VAL A 292 3.92 5.21 13.19
C VAL A 292 4.79 4.49 14.23
N LYS A 293 5.79 5.18 14.78
CA LYS A 293 6.72 4.58 15.74
C LYS A 293 6.02 4.11 16.99
N GLU A 294 5.19 4.96 17.60
CA GLU A 294 4.47 4.63 18.83
C GLU A 294 3.41 3.54 18.61
N LEU A 295 2.78 3.49 17.44
CA LEU A 295 1.85 2.40 17.08
C LEU A 295 2.60 1.05 17.01
N GLN A 296 3.77 1.00 16.36
CA GLN A 296 4.61 -0.19 16.31
C GLN A 296 5.11 -0.61 17.71
N GLU A 297 5.61 0.34 18.52
CA GLU A 297 6.04 0.10 19.90
C GLU A 297 4.89 -0.40 20.78
N ALA A 298 3.67 -0.02 20.44
CA ALA A 298 2.46 -0.51 21.09
C ALA A 298 2.06 -1.94 20.64
N GLY A 299 2.73 -2.52 19.64
CA GLY A 299 2.44 -3.84 19.08
C GLY A 299 1.28 -3.85 18.07
N LEU A 300 0.88 -2.70 17.57
CA LEU A 300 -0.15 -2.58 16.52
C LEU A 300 0.46 -2.80 15.13
N ASN A 301 -0.32 -3.39 14.24
CA ASN A 301 0.10 -3.59 12.86
C ASN A 301 0.06 -2.28 12.09
N VAL A 302 1.22 -1.87 11.54
CA VAL A 302 1.36 -0.66 10.71
C VAL A 302 2.05 -1.05 9.42
N CYS A 303 1.56 -0.57 8.29
CA CYS A 303 2.22 -0.69 6.99
C CYS A 303 2.18 0.65 6.23
N PHE A 304 2.90 0.72 5.11
CA PHE A 304 2.99 1.91 4.28
C PHE A 304 2.36 1.65 2.92
N GLY A 305 1.59 2.64 2.42
CA GLY A 305 1.02 2.71 1.09
C GLY A 305 1.57 3.87 0.26
N HIS A 306 1.44 3.77 -1.05
CA HIS A 306 1.81 4.85 -1.98
C HIS A 306 0.70 5.90 -2.07
N ASP A 307 -0.56 5.46 -1.93
CA ASP A 307 -1.79 6.24 -2.03
C ASP A 307 -2.12 6.64 -3.48
N ASP A 308 -1.41 7.60 -4.02
CA ASP A 308 -1.68 8.22 -5.31
C ASP A 308 -0.48 8.11 -6.26
N ILE A 309 -0.74 7.94 -7.57
CA ILE A 309 0.26 7.96 -8.64
C ILE A 309 -0.17 8.93 -9.72
N PHE A 310 0.51 10.08 -9.82
CA PHE A 310 0.32 11.07 -10.86
C PHE A 310 -1.16 11.46 -11.03
N ASP A 311 -1.76 11.92 -9.95
CA ASP A 311 -3.16 12.34 -9.88
C ASP A 311 -3.34 13.72 -9.23
N PRO A 312 -4.58 14.21 -8.99
CA PRO A 312 -4.81 15.54 -8.45
C PRO A 312 -4.25 15.78 -7.03
N TRP A 313 -4.04 14.73 -6.23
CA TRP A 313 -3.49 14.85 -4.87
C TRP A 313 -1.97 14.71 -4.83
N TYR A 314 -1.41 13.82 -5.66
CA TYR A 314 0.02 13.59 -5.73
C TYR A 314 0.52 13.50 -7.17
N PRO A 315 1.00 14.62 -7.77
CA PRO A 315 1.37 14.69 -9.17
C PRO A 315 2.76 14.08 -9.47
N LEU A 316 3.17 13.09 -8.70
CA LEU A 316 4.45 12.39 -8.81
C LEU A 316 4.23 10.87 -8.69
N GLY A 317 5.33 10.12 -8.60
CA GLY A 317 5.29 8.69 -8.30
C GLY A 317 5.23 7.78 -9.52
N THR A 318 5.67 6.55 -9.32
CA THR A 318 5.68 5.48 -10.30
C THR A 318 5.28 4.12 -9.70
N GLY A 319 4.64 4.13 -8.52
CA GLY A 319 4.27 2.91 -7.80
C GLY A 319 5.46 2.19 -7.16
N ASN A 320 6.47 2.91 -6.68
CA ASN A 320 7.68 2.34 -6.11
C ASN A 320 7.63 2.27 -4.58
N MET A 321 7.41 1.07 -4.02
CA MET A 321 7.33 0.87 -2.58
C MET A 321 8.64 1.12 -1.83
N MET A 322 9.81 1.01 -2.49
CA MET A 322 11.08 1.38 -1.86
C MET A 322 11.19 2.90 -1.67
N GLN A 323 10.60 3.70 -2.56
CA GLN A 323 10.51 5.15 -2.39
C GLN A 323 9.57 5.50 -1.23
N VAL A 324 8.43 4.84 -1.14
CA VAL A 324 7.46 4.98 -0.03
C VAL A 324 8.15 4.66 1.30
N LEU A 325 8.82 3.49 1.36
CA LEU A 325 9.55 3.05 2.54
C LEU A 325 10.61 4.06 2.96
N HIS A 326 11.44 4.50 2.02
CA HIS A 326 12.52 5.45 2.27
C HIS A 326 11.99 6.76 2.87
N MET A 327 10.93 7.32 2.28
CA MET A 327 10.29 8.52 2.83
C MET A 327 9.67 8.27 4.21
N GLY A 328 8.97 7.15 4.36
CA GLY A 328 8.28 6.79 5.59
C GLY A 328 9.20 6.64 6.79
N ILE A 329 10.34 5.96 6.65
CA ILE A 329 11.30 5.79 7.75
C ILE A 329 12.00 7.11 8.14
N HIS A 330 12.20 8.04 7.18
CA HIS A 330 12.70 9.37 7.49
C HIS A 330 11.67 10.20 8.25
N ALA A 331 10.45 10.28 7.74
CA ALA A 331 9.39 11.07 8.34
C ALA A 331 8.97 10.55 9.71
N SER A 332 8.99 9.22 9.92
CA SER A 332 8.68 8.55 11.19
C SER A 332 9.88 8.42 12.15
N GLN A 333 11.08 8.85 11.75
CA GLN A 333 12.33 8.74 12.54
C GLN A 333 12.69 7.30 12.92
N LEU A 334 12.61 6.38 11.94
CA LEU A 334 12.93 4.96 12.07
C LEU A 334 14.29 4.63 11.42
N LEU A 335 15.36 5.35 11.77
CA LEU A 335 16.69 5.23 11.17
C LEU A 335 17.74 4.59 12.10
N GLY A 336 17.34 3.95 13.20
CA GLY A 336 18.21 3.03 13.92
C GLY A 336 18.50 1.79 13.07
N TYR A 337 19.65 1.13 13.25
CA TYR A 337 20.06 0.00 12.43
C TYR A 337 18.98 -1.09 12.34
N ASP A 338 18.49 -1.56 13.48
CA ASP A 338 17.44 -2.59 13.52
C ASP A 338 16.12 -2.09 12.92
N GLN A 339 15.81 -0.81 13.09
CA GLN A 339 14.63 -0.19 12.48
C GLN A 339 14.73 -0.17 10.95
N ILE A 340 15.92 0.13 10.39
CA ILE A 340 16.15 0.10 8.94
C ILE A 340 15.99 -1.34 8.41
N VAL A 341 16.67 -2.31 9.03
CA VAL A 341 16.61 -3.73 8.60
C VAL A 341 15.17 -4.26 8.63
N ASN A 342 14.44 -3.97 9.71
CA ASN A 342 13.06 -4.45 9.88
C ASN A 342 12.02 -3.61 9.14
N SER A 343 12.38 -2.43 8.61
CA SER A 343 11.42 -1.57 7.91
C SER A 343 10.81 -2.20 6.65
N ILE A 344 11.48 -3.18 6.05
CA ILE A 344 10.95 -3.96 4.91
C ILE A 344 9.58 -4.59 5.25
N ASP A 345 9.32 -4.91 6.51
CA ASP A 345 8.02 -5.46 6.93
C ASP A 345 6.87 -4.49 6.69
N LEU A 346 7.12 -3.19 6.69
CA LEU A 346 6.12 -2.15 6.47
C LEU A 346 5.52 -2.18 5.04
N ILE A 347 6.23 -2.78 4.08
CA ILE A 347 5.80 -2.92 2.67
C ILE A 347 5.70 -4.39 2.24
N THR A 348 5.80 -5.33 3.17
CA THR A 348 5.70 -6.77 2.93
C THR A 348 4.80 -7.43 3.96
N GLN A 349 5.34 -8.00 5.03
CA GLN A 349 4.61 -8.83 5.99
C GLN A 349 3.47 -8.11 6.70
N ASN A 350 3.69 -6.85 7.11
CA ASN A 350 2.64 -6.06 7.77
C ASN A 350 1.49 -5.73 6.80
N SER A 351 1.83 -5.44 5.54
CA SER A 351 0.83 -5.25 4.49
C SER A 351 0.07 -6.55 4.18
N ALA A 352 0.75 -7.71 4.20
CA ALA A 352 0.08 -9.00 4.02
C ALA A 352 -0.95 -9.26 5.11
N ARG A 353 -0.64 -8.91 6.36
CA ARG A 353 -1.57 -8.97 7.49
C ARG A 353 -2.76 -8.04 7.26
N THR A 354 -2.52 -6.81 6.84
CA THR A 354 -3.58 -5.83 6.55
C THR A 354 -4.52 -6.31 5.45
N LEU A 355 -3.99 -7.01 4.43
CA LEU A 355 -4.79 -7.55 3.32
C LEU A 355 -5.40 -8.93 3.62
N HIS A 356 -5.13 -9.55 4.76
CA HIS A 356 -5.55 -10.92 5.12
C HIS A 356 -5.10 -11.97 4.09
N ILE A 357 -3.80 -11.94 3.72
CA ILE A 357 -3.21 -12.89 2.76
C ILE A 357 -1.99 -13.64 3.34
N GLU A 358 -1.78 -13.61 4.65
CA GLU A 358 -0.60 -14.19 5.33
C GLU A 358 -0.44 -15.69 5.10
N ASP A 359 -1.54 -16.42 4.97
CA ASP A 359 -1.59 -17.86 4.73
C ASP A 359 -0.92 -18.27 3.41
N ARG A 360 -0.97 -17.40 2.40
CA ARG A 360 -0.40 -17.63 1.07
C ARG A 360 0.78 -16.70 0.74
N TYR A 361 1.23 -15.86 1.66
CA TYR A 361 2.31 -14.89 1.47
C TYR A 361 3.58 -15.33 2.23
N GLY A 362 4.75 -15.14 1.62
CA GLY A 362 6.05 -15.49 2.21
C GLY A 362 6.82 -16.51 1.38
N ILE A 363 8.13 -16.65 1.66
CA ILE A 363 9.01 -17.64 1.03
C ILE A 363 9.10 -18.86 1.94
N GLU A 364 8.15 -19.77 1.82
CA GLU A 364 7.99 -20.95 2.64
C GLU A 364 7.55 -22.13 1.78
N GLN A 365 8.03 -23.34 2.11
CA GLN A 365 7.67 -24.56 1.40
C GLN A 365 6.15 -24.77 1.42
N GLY A 366 5.58 -25.08 0.25
CA GLY A 366 4.16 -25.29 0.04
C GLY A 366 3.34 -24.04 -0.31
N LYS A 367 3.88 -22.84 -0.08
CA LYS A 367 3.23 -21.59 -0.50
C LYS A 367 3.42 -21.31 -1.99
N PRO A 368 2.54 -20.48 -2.62
CA PRO A 368 2.73 -20.01 -3.99
C PRO A 368 4.12 -19.39 -4.18
N ALA A 369 4.83 -19.75 -5.24
CA ALA A 369 6.16 -19.25 -5.52
C ALA A 369 6.15 -17.83 -6.10
N ASN A 370 5.71 -16.90 -5.27
CA ASN A 370 5.69 -15.47 -5.53
C ASN A 370 6.88 -14.82 -4.82
N PHE A 371 7.79 -14.22 -5.57
CA PHE A 371 8.99 -13.60 -5.01
C PHE A 371 9.59 -12.56 -5.96
N ILE A 372 10.42 -11.69 -5.39
CA ILE A 372 11.23 -10.71 -6.10
C ILE A 372 12.71 -10.89 -5.76
N VAL A 373 13.56 -10.48 -6.69
CA VAL A 373 15.03 -10.43 -6.53
C VAL A 373 15.44 -8.97 -6.56
N LEU A 374 16.13 -8.51 -5.53
CA LEU A 374 16.57 -7.11 -5.42
C LEU A 374 18.06 -6.95 -5.78
N GLU A 375 18.43 -5.79 -6.31
CA GLU A 375 19.82 -5.39 -6.54
C GLU A 375 20.52 -5.02 -5.21
N ALA A 376 20.46 -5.92 -4.25
CA ALA A 376 21.03 -5.78 -2.92
C ALA A 376 21.38 -7.15 -2.35
N GLU A 377 22.28 -7.18 -1.38
CA GLU A 377 22.69 -8.43 -0.71
C GLU A 377 22.05 -8.66 0.67
N ASN A 378 21.37 -7.66 1.21
CA ASN A 378 20.64 -7.73 2.46
C ASN A 378 19.63 -6.57 2.57
N GLU A 379 18.80 -6.59 3.59
CA GLU A 379 17.72 -5.62 3.82
C GLU A 379 18.26 -4.20 4.02
N TYR A 380 19.36 -4.06 4.78
CA TYR A 380 19.97 -2.75 5.00
C TYR A 380 20.43 -2.11 3.68
N GLU A 381 21.13 -2.86 2.85
CA GLU A 381 21.61 -2.41 1.53
C GLU A 381 20.43 -2.16 0.56
N ALA A 382 19.36 -2.97 0.66
CA ALA A 382 18.15 -2.75 -0.12
C ALA A 382 17.53 -1.38 0.18
N VAL A 383 17.37 -1.04 1.45
CA VAL A 383 16.81 0.25 1.89
C VAL A 383 17.79 1.40 1.59
N ARG A 384 19.08 1.24 1.93
CA ARG A 384 20.10 2.28 1.75
C ARG A 384 20.23 2.73 0.29
N LYS A 385 20.18 1.77 -0.63
CA LYS A 385 20.32 2.04 -2.08
C LYS A 385 19.00 2.30 -2.78
N GLN A 386 17.87 2.13 -2.11
CA GLN A 386 16.56 2.04 -2.75
C GLN A 386 16.62 1.04 -3.92
N ALA A 387 17.03 -0.19 -3.59
CA ALA A 387 17.45 -1.19 -4.56
C ALA A 387 16.35 -1.49 -5.60
N ALA A 388 16.76 -1.57 -6.86
CA ALA A 388 15.88 -1.94 -7.95
C ALA A 388 15.45 -3.41 -7.84
N VAL A 389 14.26 -3.71 -8.33
CA VAL A 389 13.78 -5.08 -8.54
C VAL A 389 14.39 -5.60 -9.85
N LEU A 390 15.24 -6.62 -9.77
CA LEU A 390 15.86 -7.26 -10.94
C LEU A 390 14.90 -8.25 -11.59
N TYR A 391 14.20 -9.03 -10.77
CA TYR A 391 13.24 -10.03 -11.25
C TYR A 391 12.02 -10.04 -10.35
N SER A 392 10.85 -10.27 -10.97
CA SER A 392 9.61 -10.56 -10.26
C SER A 392 9.03 -11.86 -10.80
N PHE A 393 8.73 -12.80 -9.90
CA PHE A 393 8.18 -14.11 -10.23
C PHE A 393 6.84 -14.31 -9.55
N ARG A 394 5.84 -14.76 -10.31
CA ARG A 394 4.53 -15.13 -9.79
C ARG A 394 4.22 -16.59 -10.14
N GLU A 395 3.96 -17.39 -9.12
CA GLU A 395 3.79 -18.84 -9.26
C GLU A 395 4.91 -19.47 -10.12
N GLY A 396 6.15 -19.07 -9.83
CA GLY A 396 7.33 -19.52 -10.55
C GLY A 396 7.51 -18.98 -11.98
N ARG A 397 6.58 -18.21 -12.51
CA ARG A 397 6.70 -17.55 -13.82
C ARG A 397 7.30 -16.17 -13.69
N LYS A 398 8.32 -15.87 -14.48
CA LYS A 398 8.89 -14.52 -14.54
C LYS A 398 7.90 -13.56 -15.18
N ILE A 399 7.49 -12.52 -14.43
CA ILE A 399 6.53 -11.50 -14.88
C ILE A 399 7.18 -10.14 -15.12
N ALA A 400 8.37 -9.89 -14.53
CA ALA A 400 9.16 -8.69 -14.80
C ALA A 400 10.66 -8.98 -14.70
N GLU A 401 11.44 -8.22 -15.48
CA GLU A 401 12.90 -8.28 -15.49
C GLU A 401 13.48 -6.89 -15.75
N SER A 402 14.46 -6.50 -14.96
CA SER A 402 15.24 -5.28 -15.13
C SER A 402 16.74 -5.61 -15.13
N LYS A 403 17.51 -4.82 -15.87
CA LYS A 403 18.98 -4.97 -15.85
C LYS A 403 19.55 -4.30 -14.60
N PRO A 404 20.60 -4.87 -13.99
CA PRO A 404 21.36 -4.19 -12.95
C PRO A 404 21.88 -2.84 -13.44
N ARG A 405 22.02 -1.89 -12.50
CA ARG A 405 22.57 -0.58 -12.80
C ARG A 405 24.06 -0.72 -13.15
N ASP A 406 24.46 -0.28 -14.33
CA ASP A 406 25.87 -0.20 -14.77
C ASP A 406 26.27 1.26 -14.90
N THR A 407 27.11 1.74 -13.99
CA THR A 407 27.57 3.13 -13.93
C THR A 407 29.08 3.20 -14.05
N SER A 408 29.57 4.07 -14.93
CA SER A 408 31.01 4.36 -15.07
C SER A 408 31.24 5.87 -14.94
N ILE A 409 32.37 6.24 -14.38
CA ILE A 409 32.87 7.62 -14.38
C ILE A 409 34.10 7.71 -15.29
N ILE A 410 34.36 8.90 -15.83
CA ILE A 410 35.51 9.18 -16.68
C ILE A 410 36.38 10.21 -15.96
N LEU A 411 37.57 9.78 -15.54
CA LEU A 411 38.55 10.62 -14.87
C LEU A 411 39.85 10.64 -15.69
N ASP A 412 40.27 11.82 -16.09
CA ASP A 412 41.52 12.03 -16.86
C ASP A 412 41.66 11.12 -18.10
N GLY A 413 40.51 10.84 -18.76
CA GLY A 413 40.45 9.98 -19.94
C GLY A 413 40.38 8.47 -19.64
N SER A 414 40.46 8.04 -18.38
CA SER A 414 40.24 6.65 -17.96
C SER A 414 38.80 6.41 -17.57
N VAL A 415 38.25 5.23 -17.90
CA VAL A 415 36.90 4.80 -17.55
C VAL A 415 36.96 3.88 -16.33
N GLU A 416 36.29 4.27 -15.26
CA GLU A 416 36.24 3.49 -14.03
C GLU A 416 34.79 3.09 -13.73
N LYS A 417 34.56 1.81 -13.41
CA LYS A 417 33.26 1.31 -12.97
C LYS A 417 32.97 1.75 -11.53
N VAL A 418 31.75 2.25 -11.29
CA VAL A 418 31.30 2.66 -9.96
C VAL A 418 30.39 1.58 -9.41
N THR A 419 30.72 1.05 -8.24
CA THR A 419 29.84 0.23 -7.44
C THR A 419 29.35 1.02 -6.22
N PHE A 420 28.07 0.89 -5.88
CA PHE A 420 27.50 1.49 -4.69
C PHE A 420 27.50 0.53 -3.48
N ASN A 421 28.14 -0.63 -3.65
CA ASN A 421 28.38 -1.57 -2.54
C ASN A 421 29.53 -1.06 -1.67
N LYS A 422 29.43 -1.28 -0.35
CA LYS A 422 30.48 -0.94 0.62
C LYS A 422 31.48 -2.07 0.76
#